data_28f6f39500f9bb8ee8cd351baee2a3b2
#
_entry.id   28f6f39500f9bb8ee8cd351baee2a3b2
#
_cell.length_a   1.000
_cell.length_b   1.000
_cell.length_c   1.000
_cell.angle_alpha   90.00
_cell.angle_beta   90.00
_cell.angle_gamma   90.00
#
_symmetry.space_group_name_H-M   'P 1'
#
loop_
_entity.id
_entity.type
_entity.pdbx_description
1 polymer ?
#
loop_
_entity_poly.entity_id
_entity_poly.type
_entity_poly.pdbx_seq_one_letter_code
_entity_poly.pdbx_strand_id
1 'polypeptide(L)'
;MDDSSGQPPDPGPLPEERQERRARWNLAGLLLALFVALLLYRVLHAGHLEETTLFYVGLPAVIAITVVLASKPRSATGSVVATVTVALAFAGPLLGEGIVCVLFAAPLFLLVALLIGSVIDYFSRRGPHAVVAPLVLLTLVTVGAELAGPARETEVTVVRAATATGTEQALAAVPVFGPFESVFLRMGFPRPLAATGTGLEVGAVREITFNPRRSLGIGAVPEPRSMTLRVKERGPGRVTFSVVRDTTLARWLDLREAEFSWGSGKLAVTLRYRRTFDPGWYFGPLQRYAVGQAADYLAGTFAR
;
A
#
# COMPACT_ATOMS: atom_id res chain seq x y z
N MET A 1 67.47 27.39 -3.50
CA MET A 1 66.65 27.62 -2.29
C MET A 1 65.34 26.90 -2.53
N ASP A 2 65.32 25.68 -2.10
CA ASP A 2 64.22 24.76 -2.29
C ASP A 2 63.43 24.71 -0.97
N ASP A 3 62.34 25.42 -0.89
CA ASP A 3 61.52 25.56 0.31
C ASP A 3 60.43 24.47 0.25
N SER A 4 60.82 23.25 0.55
CA SER A 4 59.87 22.16 0.77
C SER A 4 59.23 22.30 2.18
N SER A 5 58.19 23.11 2.26
CA SER A 5 57.32 23.19 3.41
C SER A 5 56.73 21.80 3.71
N GLY A 6 57.37 21.09 4.66
CA GLY A 6 56.93 19.82 5.16
C GLY A 6 55.55 19.97 5.83
N GLN A 7 54.49 19.74 5.07
CA GLN A 7 53.15 19.56 5.60
C GLN A 7 53.15 18.24 6.40
N PRO A 8 52.79 18.26 7.69
CA PRO A 8 52.74 17.03 8.47
C PRO A 8 51.81 16.03 7.81
N PRO A 9 52.13 14.74 7.78
CA PRO A 9 51.31 13.72 7.19
C PRO A 9 49.91 13.74 7.86
N ASP A 10 48.89 13.73 7.03
CA ASP A 10 47.49 13.70 7.46
C ASP A 10 47.28 12.58 8.51
N PRO A 11 46.85 12.89 9.74
CA PRO A 11 46.63 11.86 10.75
C PRO A 11 45.51 10.95 10.24
N GLY A 12 45.88 9.75 9.84
CA GLY A 12 44.93 8.76 9.31
C GLY A 12 43.72 8.58 10.23
N PRO A 13 42.58 8.14 9.70
CA PRO A 13 41.32 8.08 10.43
C PRO A 13 41.46 7.35 11.75
N LEU A 14 40.90 7.94 12.82
CA LEU A 14 40.92 7.42 14.18
C LEU A 14 40.39 5.96 14.21
N PRO A 15 40.82 5.11 15.15
CA PRO A 15 40.41 3.72 15.25
C PRO A 15 38.89 3.54 15.27
N GLU A 16 38.16 4.44 15.92
CA GLU A 16 36.69 4.46 15.98
C GLU A 16 36.05 4.70 14.62
N GLU A 17 36.57 5.65 13.84
CA GLU A 17 36.07 5.92 12.48
C GLU A 17 36.26 4.73 11.53
N ARG A 18 37.37 4.00 11.69
CA ARG A 18 37.61 2.78 10.90
C ARG A 18 36.68 1.66 11.30
N GLN A 19 36.33 1.53 12.58
CA GLN A 19 35.44 0.52 13.10
C GLN A 19 34.00 0.80 12.63
N GLU A 20 33.52 2.05 12.72
CA GLU A 20 32.23 2.45 12.22
C GLU A 20 32.10 2.25 10.70
N ARG A 21 33.12 2.60 9.94
CA ARG A 21 33.17 2.40 8.51
C ARG A 21 33.09 0.92 8.15
N ARG A 22 33.82 0.05 8.83
CA ARG A 22 33.75 -1.41 8.64
C ARG A 22 32.36 -1.94 8.97
N ALA A 23 31.76 -1.52 10.09
CA ALA A 23 30.41 -1.95 10.48
C ALA A 23 29.36 -1.59 9.42
N ARG A 24 29.44 -0.40 8.82
CA ARG A 24 28.54 0.03 7.73
C ARG A 24 28.72 -0.80 6.47
N TRP A 25 29.96 -1.04 6.06
CA TRP A 25 30.24 -1.90 4.91
C TRP A 25 29.78 -3.34 5.13
N ASN A 26 29.95 -3.87 6.34
CA ASN A 26 29.45 -5.20 6.70
C ASN A 26 27.92 -5.24 6.67
N LEU A 27 27.25 -4.22 7.20
CA LEU A 27 25.77 -4.11 7.15
C LEU A 27 25.26 -3.96 5.71
N ALA A 28 25.89 -3.10 4.91
CA ALA A 28 25.55 -2.96 3.50
C ALA A 28 25.77 -4.27 2.72
N GLY A 29 26.88 -4.97 2.99
CA GLY A 29 27.16 -6.28 2.41
C GLY A 29 26.16 -7.35 2.82
N LEU A 30 25.74 -7.37 4.09
CA LEU A 30 24.71 -8.28 4.59
C LEU A 30 23.35 -8.00 3.91
N LEU A 31 22.96 -6.73 3.81
CA LEU A 31 21.73 -6.32 3.12
C LEU A 31 21.78 -6.70 1.65
N LEU A 32 22.90 -6.44 0.97
CA LEU A 32 23.09 -6.83 -0.42
C LEU A 32 22.97 -8.36 -0.60
N ALA A 33 23.65 -9.13 0.27
CA ALA A 33 23.57 -10.58 0.24
C ALA A 33 22.13 -11.09 0.46
N LEU A 34 21.39 -10.49 1.39
CA LEU A 34 20.00 -10.83 1.64
C LEU A 34 19.11 -10.51 0.42
N PHE A 35 19.31 -9.35 -0.20
CA PHE A 35 18.55 -9.00 -1.41
C PHE A 35 18.91 -9.86 -2.61
N VAL A 36 20.19 -10.19 -2.80
CA VAL A 36 20.62 -11.12 -3.83
C VAL A 36 20.03 -12.51 -3.59
N ALA A 37 20.02 -12.99 -2.35
CA ALA A 37 19.40 -14.25 -1.99
C ALA A 37 17.88 -14.25 -2.27
N LEU A 38 17.17 -13.18 -1.93
CA LEU A 38 15.76 -13.00 -2.23
C LEU A 38 15.49 -12.94 -3.74
N LEU A 39 16.34 -12.25 -4.49
CA LEU A 39 16.24 -12.18 -5.96
C LEU A 39 16.48 -13.54 -6.60
N LEU A 40 17.57 -14.21 -6.21
CA LEU A 40 17.94 -15.55 -6.69
C LEU A 40 16.82 -16.56 -6.37
N TYR A 41 16.32 -16.51 -5.14
CA TYR A 41 15.19 -17.32 -4.72
C TYR A 41 13.97 -17.10 -5.63
N ARG A 42 13.63 -15.83 -5.91
CA ARG A 42 12.53 -15.47 -6.81
C ARG A 42 12.73 -15.99 -8.24
N VAL A 43 13.94 -15.84 -8.78
CA VAL A 43 14.29 -16.31 -10.13
C VAL A 43 14.17 -17.83 -10.24
N LEU A 44 14.69 -18.55 -9.25
CA LEU A 44 14.72 -20.02 -9.28
C LEU A 44 13.33 -20.65 -9.09
N HIS A 45 12.43 -20.02 -8.34
CA HIS A 45 11.13 -20.60 -7.99
C HIS A 45 9.95 -20.02 -8.76
N ALA A 46 10.04 -18.82 -9.31
CA ALA A 46 8.94 -18.19 -10.05
C ALA A 46 8.98 -18.42 -11.56
N GLY A 47 10.04 -19.03 -12.10
CA GLY A 47 10.16 -19.44 -13.50
C GLY A 47 10.21 -18.33 -14.56
N HIS A 48 9.91 -17.08 -14.20
CA HIS A 48 9.94 -15.92 -15.09
C HIS A 48 10.47 -14.69 -14.39
N LEU A 49 11.50 -14.07 -14.98
CA LEU A 49 11.94 -12.69 -14.70
C LEU A 49 10.91 -11.73 -15.31
N GLU A 50 9.77 -11.58 -14.65
CA GLU A 50 8.91 -10.47 -14.99
C GLU A 50 9.54 -9.19 -14.44
N GLU A 51 9.42 -8.09 -15.20
CA GLU A 51 9.90 -6.73 -14.82
C GLU A 51 9.52 -6.33 -13.39
N THR A 52 8.40 -6.84 -12.90
CA THR A 52 7.88 -6.68 -11.55
C THR A 52 8.85 -7.19 -10.47
N THR A 53 9.59 -8.28 -10.68
CA THR A 53 10.46 -8.87 -9.64
C THR A 53 11.68 -8.02 -9.37
N LEU A 54 12.31 -7.49 -10.42
CA LEU A 54 13.46 -6.58 -10.29
C LEU A 54 13.05 -5.30 -9.56
N PHE A 55 11.85 -4.79 -9.84
CA PHE A 55 11.33 -3.59 -9.20
C PHE A 55 10.99 -3.81 -7.71
N TYR A 56 10.36 -4.95 -7.39
CA TYR A 56 9.95 -5.28 -6.00
C TYR A 56 11.12 -5.60 -5.06
N VAL A 57 12.22 -6.13 -5.58
CA VAL A 57 13.40 -6.49 -4.78
C VAL A 57 14.53 -5.50 -5.00
N GLY A 58 14.77 -5.09 -6.24
CA GLY A 58 15.90 -4.24 -6.60
C GLY A 58 15.79 -2.82 -6.05
N LEU A 59 14.64 -2.15 -6.23
CA LEU A 59 14.44 -0.79 -5.75
C LEU A 59 14.53 -0.68 -4.22
N PRO A 60 13.87 -1.52 -3.42
CA PRO A 60 14.06 -1.57 -1.97
C PRO A 60 15.50 -1.82 -1.55
N ALA A 61 16.21 -2.72 -2.26
CA ALA A 61 17.62 -2.99 -1.99
C ALA A 61 18.50 -1.75 -2.19
N VAL A 62 18.32 -1.06 -3.31
CA VAL A 62 19.07 0.18 -3.60
C VAL A 62 18.77 1.24 -2.54
N ILE A 63 17.51 1.44 -2.17
CA ILE A 63 17.11 2.39 -1.12
C ILE A 63 17.78 2.04 0.21
N ALA A 64 17.65 0.79 0.67
CA ALA A 64 18.19 0.36 1.95
C ALA A 64 19.72 0.49 1.99
N ILE A 65 20.43 0.05 0.95
CA ILE A 65 21.88 0.15 0.86
C ILE A 65 22.31 1.61 0.80
N THR A 66 21.64 2.45 0.01
CA THR A 66 21.93 3.89 -0.08
C THR A 66 21.76 4.57 1.27
N VAL A 67 20.68 4.27 1.99
CA VAL A 67 20.43 4.82 3.33
C VAL A 67 21.54 4.39 4.30
N VAL A 68 21.94 3.12 4.31
CA VAL A 68 23.00 2.63 5.20
C VAL A 68 24.36 3.24 4.88
N LEU A 69 24.71 3.40 3.61
CA LEU A 69 26.00 3.94 3.20
C LEU A 69 26.05 5.47 3.32
N ALA A 70 24.98 6.17 2.91
CA ALA A 70 24.93 7.62 2.89
C ALA A 70 24.63 8.24 4.27
N SER A 71 23.83 7.56 5.11
CA SER A 71 23.48 8.10 6.42
C SER A 71 24.64 7.97 7.40
N LYS A 72 25.05 9.11 7.97
CA LYS A 72 25.91 9.18 9.15
C LYS A 72 25.07 9.79 10.27
N PRO A 73 24.17 9.00 10.90
CA PRO A 73 23.30 9.56 11.91
C PRO A 73 24.15 10.04 13.10
N ARG A 74 24.16 11.37 13.29
CA ARG A 74 24.78 12.02 14.45
C ARG A 74 23.75 12.35 15.53
N SER A 75 22.51 11.96 15.30
CA SER A 75 21.36 12.21 16.16
C SER A 75 20.48 10.99 16.27
N ALA A 76 19.71 10.88 17.35
CA ALA A 76 18.72 9.82 17.50
C ALA A 76 17.66 9.88 16.40
N THR A 77 17.23 11.08 16.01
CA THR A 77 16.31 11.30 14.89
C THR A 77 16.82 10.65 13.59
N GLY A 78 18.08 10.90 13.22
CA GLY A 78 18.66 10.32 12.01
C GLY A 78 18.71 8.80 12.07
N SER A 79 19.03 8.23 13.23
CA SER A 79 19.06 6.77 13.42
C SER A 79 17.68 6.14 13.30
N VAL A 80 16.67 6.71 13.96
CA VAL A 80 15.28 6.22 13.92
C VAL A 80 14.72 6.28 12.50
N VAL A 81 14.89 7.40 11.81
CA VAL A 81 14.43 7.57 10.41
C VAL A 81 15.11 6.58 9.47
N ALA A 82 16.43 6.39 9.59
CA ALA A 82 17.16 5.42 8.78
C ALA A 82 16.64 3.99 9.02
N THR A 83 16.43 3.60 10.28
CA THR A 83 15.91 2.28 10.65
C THR A 83 14.51 2.06 10.08
N VAL A 84 13.61 3.03 10.22
CA VAL A 84 12.24 2.93 9.68
C VAL A 84 12.26 2.86 8.15
N THR A 85 13.12 3.65 7.48
CA THR A 85 13.25 3.59 6.01
C THR A 85 13.71 2.21 5.54
N VAL A 86 14.69 1.61 6.20
CA VAL A 86 15.15 0.25 5.90
C VAL A 86 14.03 -0.76 6.16
N ALA A 87 13.33 -0.66 7.28
CA ALA A 87 12.21 -1.56 7.61
C ALA A 87 11.08 -1.48 6.57
N LEU A 88 10.72 -0.27 6.11
CA LEU A 88 9.74 -0.06 5.04
C LEU A 88 10.19 -0.65 3.70
N ALA A 89 11.48 -0.54 3.37
CA ALA A 89 12.03 -1.16 2.17
C ALA A 89 11.91 -2.71 2.22
N PHE A 90 12.06 -3.31 3.40
CA PHE A 90 11.88 -4.75 3.59
C PHE A 90 10.41 -5.19 3.64
N ALA A 91 9.49 -4.31 4.03
CA ALA A 91 8.07 -4.66 4.20
C ALA A 91 7.46 -5.24 2.91
N GLY A 92 7.75 -4.67 1.74
CA GLY A 92 7.27 -5.18 0.46
C GLY A 92 7.74 -6.62 0.17
N PRO A 93 9.06 -6.86 0.10
CA PRO A 93 9.60 -8.19 -0.21
C PRO A 93 9.29 -9.27 0.83
N LEU A 94 9.31 -8.93 2.13
CA LEU A 94 9.13 -9.92 3.21
C LEU A 94 7.67 -10.23 3.52
N LEU A 95 6.82 -9.19 3.58
CA LEU A 95 5.41 -9.36 3.93
C LEU A 95 4.53 -9.66 2.71
N GLY A 96 5.09 -9.58 1.48
CA GLY A 96 4.32 -9.74 0.25
C GLY A 96 3.27 -8.65 0.06
N GLU A 97 3.44 -7.52 0.76
CA GLU A 97 2.54 -6.38 0.62
C GLU A 97 2.78 -5.66 -0.72
N GLY A 98 1.72 -5.11 -1.28
CA GLY A 98 1.82 -4.36 -2.53
C GLY A 98 2.63 -3.06 -2.32
N ILE A 99 3.37 -2.64 -3.35
CA ILE A 99 4.11 -1.37 -3.36
C ILE A 99 3.23 -0.19 -2.95
N VAL A 100 1.97 -0.21 -3.35
CA VAL A 100 0.98 0.84 -3.02
C VAL A 100 0.77 0.96 -1.50
N CYS A 101 0.72 -0.16 -0.77
CA CYS A 101 0.61 -0.15 0.69
C CYS A 101 1.80 0.52 1.35
N VAL A 102 2.98 0.09 0.95
CA VAL A 102 4.22 0.63 1.51
C VAL A 102 4.34 2.11 1.18
N LEU A 103 4.03 2.50 -0.06
CA LEU A 103 4.07 3.90 -0.50
C LEU A 103 3.11 4.79 0.29
N PHE A 104 1.89 4.30 0.56
CA PHE A 104 0.91 5.05 1.34
C PHE A 104 1.18 5.03 2.85
N ALA A 105 1.77 3.98 3.38
CA ALA A 105 2.13 3.90 4.78
C ALA A 105 3.43 4.68 5.10
N ALA A 106 4.37 4.74 4.16
CA ALA A 106 5.69 5.32 4.38
C ALA A 106 5.67 6.77 4.91
N PRO A 107 4.89 7.73 4.37
CA PRO A 107 4.88 9.08 4.90
C PRO A 107 4.44 9.14 6.38
N LEU A 108 3.45 8.32 6.77
CA LEU A 108 2.99 8.25 8.15
C LEU A 108 4.07 7.69 9.07
N PHE A 109 4.70 6.58 8.69
CA PHE A 109 5.77 5.97 9.49
C PHE A 109 6.99 6.88 9.60
N LEU A 110 7.36 7.57 8.52
CA LEU A 110 8.46 8.54 8.54
C LEU A 110 8.14 9.76 9.39
N LEU A 111 6.90 10.26 9.35
CA LEU A 111 6.45 11.35 10.22
C LEU A 111 6.57 10.94 11.70
N VAL A 112 6.08 9.77 12.06
CA VAL A 112 6.18 9.23 13.42
C VAL A 112 7.64 9.04 13.82
N ALA A 113 8.48 8.52 12.93
CA ALA A 113 9.92 8.35 13.17
C ALA A 113 10.62 9.69 13.43
N LEU A 114 10.29 10.72 12.65
CA LEU A 114 10.80 12.08 12.84
C LEU A 114 10.36 12.66 14.18
N LEU A 115 9.09 12.51 14.54
CA LEU A 115 8.56 12.99 15.82
C LEU A 115 9.24 12.31 17.00
N ILE A 116 9.30 10.97 17.01
CA ILE A 116 9.92 10.20 18.08
C ILE A 116 11.41 10.54 18.18
N GLY A 117 12.13 10.55 17.07
CA GLY A 117 13.54 10.87 17.05
C GLY A 117 13.84 12.28 17.54
N SER A 118 13.05 13.28 17.11
CA SER A 118 13.17 14.67 17.55
C SER A 118 12.92 14.82 19.05
N VAL A 119 11.94 14.10 19.57
CA VAL A 119 11.63 14.04 21.00
C VAL A 119 12.81 13.47 21.77
N ILE A 120 13.38 12.33 21.31
CA ILE A 120 14.56 11.73 21.96
C ILE A 120 15.74 12.69 21.93
N ASP A 121 16.06 13.32 20.79
CA ASP A 121 17.16 14.28 20.67
C ASP A 121 16.97 15.51 21.58
N TYR A 122 15.76 16.03 21.66
CA TYR A 122 15.44 17.18 22.53
C TYR A 122 15.62 16.86 24.02
N PHE A 123 15.15 15.68 24.44
CA PHE A 123 15.16 15.30 25.85
C PHE A 123 16.47 14.64 26.29
N SER A 124 17.23 14.00 25.39
CA SER A 124 18.57 13.51 25.69
C SER A 124 19.52 14.61 26.18
N ARG A 125 19.21 15.87 25.82
CA ARG A 125 19.94 17.04 26.29
C ARG A 125 19.46 17.54 27.64
N ARG A 126 18.31 17.06 28.17
CA ARG A 126 17.64 17.59 29.39
C ARG A 126 17.47 16.57 30.52
N GLY A 127 17.87 15.31 30.33
CA GLY A 127 17.79 14.24 31.32
C GLY A 127 16.71 13.19 31.06
N PRO A 128 16.86 11.97 31.64
CA PRO A 128 16.08 10.79 31.24
C PRO A 128 14.58 10.85 31.59
N HIS A 129 14.17 11.61 32.58
CA HIS A 129 12.74 11.71 32.99
C HIS A 129 11.90 12.56 32.06
N ALA A 130 12.51 13.35 31.20
CA ALA A 130 11.81 14.28 30.33
C ALA A 130 11.20 13.59 29.05
N VAL A 131 11.53 12.33 28.77
CA VAL A 131 11.10 11.63 27.54
C VAL A 131 9.68 11.07 27.65
N VAL A 132 9.21 10.75 28.87
CA VAL A 132 7.93 10.07 29.10
C VAL A 132 6.74 10.95 28.74
N ALA A 133 6.75 12.21 29.15
CA ALA A 133 5.62 13.13 28.95
C ALA A 133 5.24 13.35 27.48
N PRO A 134 6.18 13.61 26.54
CA PRO A 134 5.84 13.78 25.13
C PRO A 134 5.42 12.48 24.44
N LEU A 135 5.91 11.31 24.86
CA LEU A 135 5.43 10.03 24.37
C LEU A 135 3.98 9.78 24.80
N VAL A 136 3.64 10.07 26.04
CA VAL A 136 2.27 10.00 26.54
C VAL A 136 1.37 10.99 25.78
N LEU A 137 1.83 12.22 25.59
CA LEU A 137 1.07 13.23 24.84
C LEU A 137 0.85 12.79 23.37
N LEU A 138 1.87 12.27 22.70
CA LEU A 138 1.75 11.75 21.33
C LEU A 138 0.72 10.61 21.26
N THR A 139 0.76 9.69 22.23
CA THR A 139 -0.20 8.59 22.31
C THR A 139 -1.62 9.11 22.53
N LEU A 140 -1.80 10.07 23.44
CA LEU A 140 -3.11 10.67 23.69
C LEU A 140 -3.65 11.42 22.48
N VAL A 141 -2.80 12.16 21.78
CA VAL A 141 -3.19 12.89 20.55
C VAL A 141 -3.58 11.91 19.45
N THR A 142 -2.83 10.84 19.23
CA THR A 142 -3.15 9.86 18.20
C THR A 142 -4.43 9.08 18.50
N VAL A 143 -4.64 8.68 19.75
CA VAL A 143 -5.87 8.02 20.21
C VAL A 143 -7.05 9.00 20.14
N GLY A 144 -6.88 10.23 20.58
CA GLY A 144 -7.93 11.27 20.52
C GLY A 144 -8.33 11.61 19.09
N ALA A 145 -7.37 11.69 18.18
CA ALA A 145 -7.62 11.91 16.75
C ALA A 145 -8.36 10.73 16.09
N GLU A 146 -8.13 9.51 16.56
CA GLU A 146 -8.88 8.35 16.06
C GLU A 146 -10.31 8.30 16.60
N LEU A 147 -10.51 8.64 17.88
CA LEU A 147 -11.85 8.71 18.49
C LEU A 147 -12.72 9.82 17.87
N ALA A 148 -12.10 10.94 17.46
CA ALA A 148 -12.76 12.06 16.79
C ALA A 148 -12.78 11.91 15.25
N GLY A 149 -12.21 10.82 14.72
CA GLY A 149 -12.01 10.61 13.31
C GLY A 149 -13.29 10.30 12.53
N PRO A 150 -13.22 10.31 11.18
CA PRO A 150 -14.38 10.04 10.34
C PRO A 150 -14.92 8.64 10.57
N ALA A 151 -16.24 8.49 10.41
CA ALA A 151 -16.93 7.21 10.56
C ALA A 151 -16.22 6.10 9.78
N ARG A 152 -16.19 4.89 10.35
CA ARG A 152 -15.57 3.73 9.68
C ARG A 152 -16.35 3.30 8.45
N GLU A 153 -17.67 3.48 8.46
CA GLU A 153 -18.53 3.23 7.32
C GLU A 153 -18.57 4.45 6.42
N THR A 154 -18.33 4.26 5.15
CA THR A 154 -18.19 5.33 4.17
C THR A 154 -18.75 4.85 2.83
N GLU A 155 -19.22 5.80 2.03
CA GLU A 155 -19.63 5.54 0.66
C GLU A 155 -18.95 6.48 -0.32
N VAL A 156 -18.81 6.02 -1.55
CA VAL A 156 -18.30 6.81 -2.68
C VAL A 156 -19.20 6.58 -3.87
N THR A 157 -19.67 7.66 -4.49
CA THR A 157 -20.51 7.63 -5.69
C THR A 157 -19.79 8.29 -6.85
N VAL A 158 -19.78 7.63 -7.99
CA VAL A 158 -19.29 8.16 -9.27
C VAL A 158 -20.41 8.09 -10.29
N VAL A 159 -20.56 9.13 -11.12
CA VAL A 159 -21.60 9.24 -12.13
C VAL A 159 -20.96 9.39 -13.51
N ARG A 160 -21.42 8.58 -14.48
CA ARG A 160 -21.05 8.69 -15.90
C ARG A 160 -22.29 8.77 -16.79
N ALA A 161 -22.14 9.37 -17.97
CA ALA A 161 -23.18 9.34 -19.00
C ALA A 161 -23.38 7.89 -19.49
N ALA A 162 -24.62 7.47 -19.62
CA ALA A 162 -24.99 6.12 -20.05
C ALA A 162 -26.44 6.04 -20.51
N THR A 163 -26.77 5.09 -21.39
CA THR A 163 -28.16 4.81 -21.76
C THR A 163 -28.79 3.85 -20.74
N ALA A 164 -30.06 4.02 -20.43
CA ALA A 164 -30.76 3.17 -19.47
C ALA A 164 -30.80 1.70 -19.91
N THR A 165 -31.24 1.45 -21.16
CA THR A 165 -31.37 0.10 -21.73
C THR A 165 -30.03 -0.59 -21.87
N GLY A 166 -28.99 0.10 -22.38
CA GLY A 166 -27.65 -0.46 -22.53
C GLY A 166 -27.02 -0.81 -21.20
N THR A 167 -27.19 0.05 -20.19
CA THR A 167 -26.69 -0.18 -18.82
C THR A 167 -27.36 -1.39 -18.17
N GLU A 168 -28.68 -1.50 -18.26
CA GLU A 168 -29.43 -2.62 -17.67
C GLU A 168 -29.03 -3.95 -18.32
N GLN A 169 -28.90 -3.99 -19.65
CA GLN A 169 -28.43 -5.17 -20.36
C GLN A 169 -26.96 -5.53 -19.98
N ALA A 170 -26.09 -4.53 -19.88
CA ALA A 170 -24.68 -4.76 -19.47
C ALA A 170 -24.59 -5.28 -18.03
N LEU A 171 -25.43 -4.76 -17.12
CA LEU A 171 -25.50 -5.22 -15.75
C LEU A 171 -26.13 -6.62 -15.64
N ALA A 172 -27.09 -7.00 -16.49
CA ALA A 172 -27.72 -8.32 -16.49
C ALA A 172 -26.82 -9.41 -17.09
N ALA A 173 -25.97 -9.05 -18.02
CA ALA A 173 -25.03 -9.95 -18.68
C ALA A 173 -23.79 -10.26 -17.81
N VAL A 174 -22.99 -11.22 -18.29
CA VAL A 174 -21.63 -11.42 -17.75
C VAL A 174 -20.76 -10.21 -18.12
N PRO A 175 -20.19 -9.50 -17.14
CA PRO A 175 -19.36 -8.34 -17.43
C PRO A 175 -18.06 -8.74 -18.15
N VAL A 176 -17.66 -7.92 -19.11
CA VAL A 176 -16.34 -8.02 -19.77
C VAL A 176 -15.47 -6.91 -19.20
N PHE A 177 -14.45 -7.30 -18.45
CA PHE A 177 -13.54 -6.37 -17.80
C PHE A 177 -12.39 -5.96 -18.72
N GLY A 178 -12.23 -4.67 -18.94
CA GLY A 178 -11.09 -4.08 -19.63
C GLY A 178 -9.85 -3.93 -18.75
N PRO A 179 -8.75 -3.44 -19.29
CA PRO A 179 -7.60 -3.02 -18.49
C PRO A 179 -7.97 -1.77 -17.67
N PHE A 180 -7.25 -1.56 -16.55
CA PHE A 180 -7.39 -0.32 -15.81
C PHE A 180 -6.85 0.88 -16.62
N GLU A 181 -7.65 1.92 -16.77
CA GLU A 181 -7.23 3.20 -17.35
C GLU A 181 -6.41 4.02 -16.34
N SER A 182 -6.85 4.02 -15.09
CA SER A 182 -6.19 4.72 -13.99
C SER A 182 -4.78 4.16 -13.73
N VAL A 183 -3.77 5.02 -13.79
CA VAL A 183 -2.37 4.69 -13.41
C VAL A 183 -2.33 4.20 -11.96
N PHE A 184 -3.14 4.80 -11.08
CA PHE A 184 -3.23 4.44 -9.68
C PHE A 184 -3.67 2.98 -9.49
N LEU A 185 -4.71 2.53 -10.20
CA LEU A 185 -5.17 1.15 -10.11
C LEU A 185 -4.15 0.16 -10.72
N ARG A 186 -3.39 0.59 -11.74
CA ARG A 186 -2.32 -0.22 -12.34
C ARG A 186 -1.14 -0.47 -11.41
N MET A 187 -0.93 0.37 -10.39
CA MET A 187 0.18 0.25 -9.45
C MET A 187 0.15 -1.00 -8.54
N GLY A 188 -0.86 -1.87 -8.68
CA GLY A 188 -0.91 -3.13 -7.91
C GLY A 188 -2.27 -3.46 -7.31
N PHE A 189 -3.33 -2.72 -7.69
CA PHE A 189 -4.69 -3.11 -7.30
C PHE A 189 -5.12 -4.40 -7.99
N PRO A 190 -5.92 -5.24 -7.31
CA PRO A 190 -6.42 -6.47 -7.91
C PRO A 190 -7.34 -6.15 -9.09
N ARG A 191 -6.95 -6.63 -10.29
CA ARG A 191 -7.72 -6.45 -11.51
C ARG A 191 -8.72 -7.59 -11.67
N PRO A 192 -10.02 -7.32 -11.91
CA PRO A 192 -10.96 -8.34 -12.27
C PRO A 192 -10.60 -8.89 -13.66
N LEU A 193 -10.62 -10.21 -13.79
CA LEU A 193 -10.28 -10.92 -15.02
C LEU A 193 -11.52 -11.50 -15.70
N ALA A 194 -12.40 -12.11 -14.92
CA ALA A 194 -13.59 -12.77 -15.40
C ALA A 194 -14.70 -12.70 -14.34
N ALA A 195 -15.91 -12.87 -14.76
CA ALA A 195 -17.05 -13.08 -13.88
C ALA A 195 -17.91 -14.24 -14.39
N THR A 196 -18.67 -14.86 -13.47
CA THR A 196 -19.70 -15.84 -13.76
C THR A 196 -21.03 -15.38 -13.13
N GLY A 197 -22.14 -15.93 -13.58
CA GLY A 197 -23.46 -15.56 -13.15
C GLY A 197 -24.06 -14.39 -13.95
N THR A 198 -25.37 -14.43 -14.12
CA THR A 198 -26.16 -13.47 -14.91
C THR A 198 -27.43 -13.11 -14.15
N GLY A 199 -28.17 -12.13 -14.67
CA GLY A 199 -29.44 -11.71 -14.10
C GLY A 199 -29.32 -10.65 -13.04
N LEU A 200 -30.45 -10.01 -12.74
CA LEU A 200 -30.56 -8.95 -11.73
C LEU A 200 -31.67 -9.26 -10.71
N GLU A 201 -32.23 -10.46 -10.72
CA GLU A 201 -33.25 -10.88 -9.77
C GLU A 201 -32.63 -10.96 -8.37
N VAL A 202 -33.45 -10.61 -7.36
CA VAL A 202 -33.01 -10.71 -5.96
C VAL A 202 -32.56 -12.13 -5.65
N GLY A 203 -31.38 -12.28 -5.09
CA GLY A 203 -30.77 -13.57 -4.81
C GLY A 203 -29.81 -14.07 -5.92
N ALA A 204 -29.84 -13.52 -7.13
CA ALA A 204 -28.88 -13.87 -8.18
C ALA A 204 -27.45 -13.66 -7.68
N VAL A 205 -26.57 -14.62 -7.99
CA VAL A 205 -25.17 -14.62 -7.51
C VAL A 205 -24.22 -14.40 -8.68
N ARG A 206 -23.17 -13.62 -8.41
CA ARG A 206 -22.04 -13.42 -9.32
C ARG A 206 -20.73 -13.72 -8.61
N GLU A 207 -19.85 -14.41 -9.27
CA GLU A 207 -18.49 -14.61 -8.81
C GLU A 207 -17.53 -13.88 -9.76
N ILE A 208 -16.70 -13.01 -9.19
CA ILE A 208 -15.68 -12.25 -9.92
C ILE A 208 -14.33 -12.83 -9.55
N THR A 209 -13.57 -13.26 -10.55
CA THR A 209 -12.20 -13.74 -10.39
C THR A 209 -11.24 -12.59 -10.68
N PHE A 210 -10.24 -12.43 -9.81
CA PHE A 210 -9.20 -11.42 -9.96
C PHE A 210 -7.84 -12.06 -10.29
N ASN A 211 -6.88 -11.25 -10.73
CA ASN A 211 -5.52 -11.71 -10.87
C ASN A 211 -5.02 -12.30 -9.54
N PRO A 212 -4.36 -13.47 -9.58
CA PRO A 212 -3.95 -14.16 -8.36
C PRO A 212 -2.92 -13.35 -7.57
N ARG A 213 -2.93 -13.50 -6.24
CA ARG A 213 -1.90 -12.94 -5.39
C ARG A 213 -0.65 -13.80 -5.51
N ARG A 214 0.48 -13.18 -5.82
CA ARG A 214 1.77 -13.86 -5.79
C ARG A 214 2.29 -13.84 -4.36
N SER A 215 2.40 -15.01 -3.75
CA SER A 215 3.03 -15.17 -2.43
C SER A 215 4.55 -15.28 -2.58
N LEU A 216 5.29 -14.82 -1.55
CA LEU A 216 6.75 -14.89 -1.47
C LEU A 216 7.28 -16.22 -0.89
N GLY A 217 6.38 -17.07 -0.36
CA GLY A 217 6.76 -18.31 0.30
C GLY A 217 7.44 -19.33 -0.62
N ILE A 218 8.34 -20.15 -0.07
CA ILE A 218 8.98 -21.27 -0.77
C ILE A 218 7.90 -22.25 -1.21
N GLY A 219 7.79 -22.51 -2.53
CA GLY A 219 6.77 -23.40 -3.08
C GLY A 219 5.35 -22.85 -3.05
N ALA A 220 5.17 -21.56 -2.76
CA ALA A 220 3.85 -20.95 -2.70
C ALA A 220 3.19 -20.93 -4.08
N VAL A 221 2.03 -21.54 -4.16
CA VAL A 221 1.15 -21.45 -5.32
C VAL A 221 0.45 -20.07 -5.29
N PRO A 222 0.27 -19.40 -6.44
CA PRO A 222 -0.47 -18.15 -6.50
C PRO A 222 -1.86 -18.33 -5.87
N GLU A 223 -2.16 -17.53 -4.82
CA GLU A 223 -3.47 -17.60 -4.17
C GLU A 223 -4.57 -17.08 -5.09
N PRO A 224 -5.60 -17.88 -5.40
CA PRO A 224 -6.73 -17.41 -6.17
C PRO A 224 -7.47 -16.32 -5.40
N ARG A 225 -7.91 -15.30 -6.11
CA ARG A 225 -8.68 -14.18 -5.55
C ARG A 225 -10.04 -14.16 -6.21
N SER A 226 -11.06 -14.16 -5.40
CA SER A 226 -12.43 -14.03 -5.88
C SER A 226 -13.28 -13.17 -4.95
N MET A 227 -14.36 -12.65 -5.50
CA MET A 227 -15.40 -11.94 -4.79
C MET A 227 -16.75 -12.49 -5.23
N THR A 228 -17.56 -12.90 -4.29
CA THR A 228 -18.93 -13.35 -4.54
C THR A 228 -19.92 -12.25 -4.17
N LEU A 229 -20.69 -11.81 -5.13
CA LEU A 229 -21.75 -10.81 -5.00
C LEU A 229 -23.10 -11.48 -5.11
N ARG A 230 -24.09 -10.99 -4.35
CA ARG A 230 -25.50 -11.38 -4.45
C ARG A 230 -26.36 -10.16 -4.65
N VAL A 231 -27.32 -10.23 -5.54
CA VAL A 231 -28.33 -9.18 -5.67
C VAL A 231 -29.16 -9.13 -4.39
N LYS A 232 -29.03 -8.04 -3.65
CA LYS A 232 -29.75 -7.77 -2.41
C LYS A 232 -31.10 -7.14 -2.67
N GLU A 233 -31.12 -6.15 -3.54
CA GLU A 233 -32.30 -5.37 -3.87
C GLU A 233 -32.33 -5.04 -5.35
N ARG A 234 -33.51 -4.99 -5.93
CA ARG A 234 -33.77 -4.51 -7.27
C ARG A 234 -34.99 -3.59 -7.29
N GLY A 235 -34.84 -2.46 -7.95
CA GLY A 235 -35.91 -1.49 -8.20
C GLY A 235 -35.87 -0.98 -9.64
N PRO A 236 -36.84 -0.15 -10.05
CA PRO A 236 -36.81 0.51 -11.34
C PRO A 236 -35.52 1.35 -11.48
N GLY A 237 -34.69 1.05 -12.48
CA GLY A 237 -33.42 1.76 -12.71
C GLY A 237 -32.40 1.63 -11.59
N ARG A 238 -32.47 0.62 -10.72
CA ARG A 238 -31.53 0.41 -9.62
C ARG A 238 -31.35 -1.06 -9.28
N VAL A 239 -30.11 -1.44 -8.97
CA VAL A 239 -29.77 -2.74 -8.39
C VAL A 239 -28.67 -2.57 -7.35
N THR A 240 -28.82 -3.28 -6.22
CA THR A 240 -27.81 -3.31 -5.14
C THR A 240 -27.29 -4.72 -4.99
N PHE A 241 -25.98 -4.88 -5.07
CA PHE A 241 -25.28 -6.13 -4.78
C PHE A 241 -24.69 -6.04 -3.37
N SER A 242 -24.86 -7.09 -2.57
CA SER A 242 -24.13 -7.30 -1.32
C SER A 242 -22.94 -8.22 -1.56
N VAL A 243 -21.83 -7.96 -0.87
CA VAL A 243 -20.67 -8.84 -0.87
C VAL A 243 -20.92 -9.99 0.10
N VAL A 244 -20.91 -11.22 -0.42
CA VAL A 244 -21.12 -12.43 0.38
C VAL A 244 -19.79 -13.02 0.83
N ARG A 245 -18.80 -12.99 -0.06
CA ARG A 245 -17.43 -13.47 0.19
C ARG A 245 -16.45 -12.60 -0.57
N ASP A 246 -15.37 -12.22 0.10
CA ASP A 246 -14.27 -11.47 -0.51
C ASP A 246 -12.93 -12.02 -0.01
N THR A 247 -12.14 -12.57 -0.91
CA THR A 247 -10.76 -13.02 -0.64
C THR A 247 -9.72 -12.03 -1.23
N THR A 248 -10.19 -10.95 -1.84
CA THR A 248 -9.38 -10.02 -2.63
C THR A 248 -9.13 -8.71 -1.91
N LEU A 249 -10.21 -8.03 -1.53
CA LEU A 249 -10.16 -6.68 -0.97
C LEU A 249 -10.23 -6.66 0.56
N ALA A 250 -10.71 -7.73 1.21
CA ALA A 250 -11.04 -7.75 2.64
C ALA A 250 -9.91 -7.28 3.58
N ARG A 251 -8.64 -7.37 3.15
CA ARG A 251 -7.50 -6.84 3.92
C ARG A 251 -7.34 -5.32 3.83
N TRP A 252 -7.90 -4.71 2.76
CA TRP A 252 -7.68 -3.30 2.42
C TRP A 252 -8.91 -2.47 2.62
N LEU A 253 -10.05 -3.11 2.37
CA LEU A 253 -11.32 -2.48 2.28
C LEU A 253 -12.39 -3.57 2.51
N ASP A 254 -13.19 -3.39 3.52
CA ASP A 254 -14.36 -4.25 3.75
C ASP A 254 -15.53 -3.71 2.91
N LEU A 255 -15.56 -4.09 1.62
CA LEU A 255 -16.64 -3.73 0.72
C LEU A 255 -17.92 -4.44 1.14
N ARG A 256 -18.98 -3.69 1.40
CA ARG A 256 -20.28 -4.21 1.84
C ARG A 256 -21.26 -4.31 0.71
N GLU A 257 -21.41 -3.23 -0.05
CA GLU A 257 -22.42 -3.11 -1.09
C GLU A 257 -21.87 -2.34 -2.30
N ALA A 258 -22.36 -2.74 -3.47
CA ALA A 258 -22.21 -2.00 -4.71
C ALA A 258 -23.61 -1.73 -5.28
N GLU A 259 -24.00 -0.47 -5.34
CA GLU A 259 -25.27 -0.02 -5.90
C GLU A 259 -25.04 0.61 -7.28
N PHE A 260 -25.83 0.20 -8.23
CA PHE A 260 -25.90 0.76 -9.57
C PHE A 260 -27.28 1.37 -9.76
N SER A 261 -27.32 2.66 -10.07
CA SER A 261 -28.57 3.34 -10.41
C SER A 261 -28.45 4.02 -11.76
N TRP A 262 -29.41 3.79 -12.65
CA TRP A 262 -29.41 4.29 -14.02
C TRP A 262 -30.71 4.93 -14.39
N GLY A 263 -30.66 5.99 -15.19
CA GLY A 263 -31.80 6.77 -15.65
C GLY A 263 -31.37 8.16 -16.08
N SER A 264 -32.22 8.87 -16.79
CA SER A 264 -31.96 10.24 -17.25
C SER A 264 -30.60 10.42 -17.96
N GLY A 265 -30.19 9.41 -18.72
CA GLY A 265 -28.91 9.46 -19.47
C GLY A 265 -27.66 9.29 -18.62
N LYS A 266 -27.74 8.73 -17.41
CA LYS A 266 -26.64 8.60 -16.48
C LYS A 266 -26.65 7.23 -15.78
N LEU A 267 -25.45 6.75 -15.45
CA LEU A 267 -25.20 5.65 -14.52
C LEU A 267 -24.44 6.20 -13.30
N ALA A 268 -25.00 5.99 -12.13
CA ALA A 268 -24.31 6.23 -10.87
C ALA A 268 -23.89 4.88 -10.24
N VAL A 269 -22.65 4.78 -9.81
CA VAL A 269 -22.10 3.63 -9.10
C VAL A 269 -21.72 4.10 -7.70
N THR A 270 -22.37 3.53 -6.69
CA THR A 270 -22.11 3.82 -5.28
C THR A 270 -21.52 2.57 -4.60
N LEU A 271 -20.34 2.70 -4.05
CA LEU A 271 -19.67 1.66 -3.28
C LEU A 271 -19.73 2.01 -1.80
N ARG A 272 -20.34 1.12 -0.99
CA ARG A 272 -20.39 1.23 0.46
C ARG A 272 -19.40 0.27 1.09
N TYR A 273 -18.54 0.80 1.95
CA TYR A 273 -17.45 0.03 2.55
C TYR A 273 -17.16 0.47 3.98
N ARG A 274 -16.53 -0.44 4.72
CA ARG A 274 -15.97 -0.17 6.02
C ARG A 274 -14.46 -0.04 5.92
N ARG A 275 -13.92 1.03 6.48
CA ARG A 275 -12.48 1.28 6.55
C ARG A 275 -11.80 0.22 7.41
N THR A 276 -10.66 -0.29 6.95
CA THR A 276 -9.86 -1.32 7.63
C THR A 276 -8.55 -0.77 8.20
N PHE A 277 -8.09 0.39 7.72
CA PHE A 277 -6.84 1.00 8.16
C PHE A 277 -7.06 2.18 9.09
N ASP A 278 -6.24 2.24 10.12
CA ASP A 278 -6.14 3.33 11.06
C ASP A 278 -4.72 3.97 11.00
N PRO A 279 -4.56 5.27 11.29
CA PRO A 279 -5.57 6.21 11.73
C PRO A 279 -6.47 6.73 10.58
N GLY A 280 -7.75 6.92 10.89
CA GLY A 280 -8.79 7.29 9.93
C GLY A 280 -8.60 8.63 9.24
N TRP A 281 -8.03 9.61 9.93
CA TRP A 281 -7.73 10.91 9.37
C TRP A 281 -6.69 10.85 8.25
N TYR A 282 -5.79 9.86 8.29
CA TYR A 282 -4.76 9.66 7.27
C TYR A 282 -5.23 8.73 6.16
N PHE A 283 -5.69 7.51 6.50
CA PHE A 283 -6.06 6.51 5.50
C PHE A 283 -7.45 6.74 4.90
N GLY A 284 -8.35 7.44 5.58
CA GLY A 284 -9.70 7.71 5.09
C GLY A 284 -9.73 8.40 3.71
N PRO A 285 -9.04 9.54 3.53
CA PRO A 285 -8.96 10.21 2.22
C PRO A 285 -8.33 9.32 1.14
N LEU A 286 -7.30 8.56 1.46
CA LEU A 286 -6.62 7.66 0.52
C LEU A 286 -7.53 6.51 0.07
N GLN A 287 -8.23 5.87 1.01
CA GLN A 287 -9.19 4.82 0.69
C GLN A 287 -10.37 5.37 -0.13
N ARG A 288 -10.88 6.55 0.22
CA ARG A 288 -11.95 7.19 -0.56
C ARG A 288 -11.52 7.45 -2.00
N TYR A 289 -10.31 7.94 -2.21
CA TYR A 289 -9.75 8.14 -3.54
C TYR A 289 -9.64 6.81 -4.31
N ALA A 290 -9.09 5.76 -3.67
CA ALA A 290 -8.96 4.44 -4.28
C ALA A 290 -10.30 3.83 -4.67
N VAL A 291 -11.30 3.92 -3.78
CA VAL A 291 -12.66 3.44 -4.05
C VAL A 291 -13.32 4.27 -5.14
N GLY A 292 -13.07 5.58 -5.20
CA GLY A 292 -13.53 6.44 -6.29
C GLY A 292 -13.00 5.99 -7.66
N GLN A 293 -11.71 5.67 -7.75
CA GLN A 293 -11.12 5.13 -8.98
C GLN A 293 -11.70 3.76 -9.36
N ALA A 294 -12.01 2.90 -8.38
CA ALA A 294 -12.65 1.62 -8.63
C ALA A 294 -14.12 1.79 -9.07
N ALA A 295 -14.87 2.70 -8.44
CA ALA A 295 -16.23 3.03 -8.84
C ALA A 295 -16.29 3.63 -10.26
N ASP A 296 -15.31 4.48 -10.61
CA ASP A 296 -15.20 5.05 -11.94
C ASP A 296 -14.88 3.99 -13.01
N TYR A 297 -13.99 3.04 -12.71
CA TYR A 297 -13.72 1.89 -13.56
C TYR A 297 -14.97 1.02 -13.77
N LEU A 298 -15.75 0.76 -12.72
CA LEU A 298 -16.99 0.01 -12.83
C LEU A 298 -18.04 0.79 -13.64
N ALA A 299 -18.16 2.11 -13.40
CA ALA A 299 -19.03 2.96 -14.17
C ALA A 299 -18.67 2.91 -15.67
N GLY A 300 -17.37 2.98 -16.01
CA GLY A 300 -16.90 2.82 -17.39
C GLY A 300 -17.17 1.44 -18.00
N THR A 301 -17.13 0.39 -17.19
CA THR A 301 -17.41 -0.99 -17.63
C THR A 301 -18.88 -1.17 -18.01
N PHE A 302 -19.82 -0.55 -17.29
CA PHE A 302 -21.26 -0.75 -17.44
C PHE A 302 -21.98 0.41 -18.14
N ALA A 303 -21.38 1.61 -18.26
CA ALA A 303 -21.95 2.71 -19.04
C ALA A 303 -21.91 2.40 -20.52
N ARG A 304 -23.10 2.13 -21.11
CA ARG A 304 -23.27 1.83 -22.54
C ARG A 304 -24.42 2.62 -23.14
#